data_c328a61cebf82be9518695c3ad8d6d57
#
_entry.id   c328a61cebf82be9518695c3ad8d6d57
#
_cell.length_a   1.000
_cell.length_b   1.000
_cell.length_c   1.000
_cell.angle_alpha   90.00
_cell.angle_beta   90.00
_cell.angle_gamma   90.00
#
_symmetry.space_group_name_H-M   'P 1'
#
loop_
_entity.id
_entity.type
_entity.pdbx_description
1 polymer ?
#
loop_
_entity_poly.entity_id
_entity_poly.type
_entity_poly.pdbx_seq_one_letter_code
_entity_poly.pdbx_strand_id
1 'polypeptide(L)'
;MEHIFIINPSAGQGKAVKLIPKIRKALEGTTYAYSIYTTKAAGDAERFVRETCEAGKEVRFYICGGDGSLHEAVNGAKGFPQAEFGLMPVGTGNDFMRNFGKKQDFMDILSQVEGDSVPCDVIDINGRYVVNMANIGFDCEVAAQVGKWKQKPFIRGPVAYLIGVAAEFAKPMGRRMSFRWTDGTTMAGRFLLCTLANGCFCGGGFCSSPKAALNDGLMDVGIVKMIPRKKFIGILPKYKTGTYLDTKLAAERVLYEKYRKLELAVAEPANISIDGEISQFTYLKAEMVPSAFRFIIPKGLEDGAE
;
A
#
# COMPACT_ATOMS: atom_id res chain seq x y z
N MET A 1 18.00 16.21 15.65
CA MET A 1 17.23 15.42 14.66
C MET A 1 17.71 15.77 13.25
N GLU A 2 18.03 14.77 12.42
CA GLU A 2 18.42 14.95 11.01
C GLU A 2 17.23 14.59 10.10
N HIS A 3 17.06 15.33 8.98
CA HIS A 3 16.02 15.11 7.99
C HIS A 3 16.63 14.45 6.74
N ILE A 4 16.31 13.19 6.47
CA ILE A 4 16.90 12.42 5.36
C ILE A 4 15.89 12.25 4.24
N PHE A 5 16.17 12.84 3.08
CA PHE A 5 15.35 12.68 1.87
C PHE A 5 15.86 11.49 1.03
N ILE A 6 15.06 10.43 0.95
CA ILE A 6 15.38 9.23 0.17
C ILE A 6 14.75 9.35 -1.21
N ILE A 7 15.61 9.50 -2.22
CA ILE A 7 15.20 9.70 -3.62
C ILE A 7 15.22 8.36 -4.34
N ASN A 8 14.07 7.90 -4.83
CA ASN A 8 14.02 6.79 -5.78
C ASN A 8 14.08 7.35 -7.22
N PRO A 9 15.21 7.25 -7.92
CA PRO A 9 15.38 7.88 -9.24
C PRO A 9 14.43 7.33 -10.31
N SER A 10 13.95 6.11 -10.15
CA SER A 10 13.00 5.47 -11.07
C SER A 10 11.54 5.91 -10.83
N ALA A 11 11.23 6.49 -9.66
CA ALA A 11 9.88 6.86 -9.32
C ALA A 11 9.35 7.99 -10.20
N GLY A 12 8.08 7.84 -10.64
CA GLY A 12 7.41 8.82 -11.46
C GLY A 12 8.10 9.12 -12.79
N GLN A 13 8.83 8.17 -13.37
CA GLN A 13 9.61 8.36 -14.59
C GLN A 13 10.69 9.45 -14.44
N GLY A 14 11.43 9.42 -13.33
CA GLY A 14 12.49 10.39 -13.02
C GLY A 14 12.02 11.68 -12.34
N LYS A 15 10.74 11.80 -11.98
CA LYS A 15 10.24 12.99 -11.28
C LYS A 15 10.82 13.15 -9.88
N ALA A 16 11.19 12.06 -9.20
CA ALA A 16 11.80 12.12 -7.88
C ALA A 16 13.12 12.88 -7.88
N VAL A 17 13.95 12.70 -8.90
CA VAL A 17 15.24 13.42 -9.02
C VAL A 17 15.02 14.95 -9.12
N LYS A 18 13.91 15.40 -9.71
CA LYS A 18 13.57 16.82 -9.82
C LYS A 18 13.20 17.47 -8.48
N LEU A 19 13.03 16.67 -7.42
CA LEU A 19 12.82 17.18 -6.08
C LEU A 19 14.13 17.66 -5.44
N ILE A 20 15.28 17.11 -5.82
CA ILE A 20 16.60 17.46 -5.23
C ILE A 20 16.83 19.00 -5.21
N PRO A 21 16.77 19.73 -6.34
CA PRO A 21 16.94 21.19 -6.30
C PRO A 21 15.84 21.90 -5.51
N LYS A 22 14.63 21.37 -5.46
CA LYS A 22 13.53 21.94 -4.66
C LYS A 22 13.79 21.78 -3.17
N ILE A 23 14.26 20.61 -2.73
CA ILE A 23 14.63 20.32 -1.33
C ILE A 23 15.73 21.28 -0.90
N ARG A 24 16.79 21.39 -1.69
CA ARG A 24 17.90 22.32 -1.39
C ARG A 24 17.42 23.76 -1.25
N LYS A 25 16.59 24.24 -2.19
CA LYS A 25 16.06 25.60 -2.18
C LYS A 25 15.12 25.84 -0.99
N ALA A 26 14.25 24.88 -0.67
CA ALA A 26 13.29 25.03 0.44
C ALA A 26 13.97 25.06 1.81
N LEU A 27 15.10 24.38 1.97
CA LEU A 27 15.84 24.29 3.23
C LEU A 27 17.03 25.25 3.29
N GLU A 28 17.29 26.02 2.23
CA GLU A 28 18.33 27.05 2.20
C GLU A 28 18.06 28.15 3.25
N GLY A 29 19.05 28.44 4.09
CA GLY A 29 18.92 29.42 5.16
C GLY A 29 18.09 28.98 6.38
N THR A 30 17.57 27.75 6.39
CA THR A 30 16.93 27.20 7.59
C THR A 30 17.95 26.58 8.54
N THR A 31 17.54 26.30 9.78
CA THR A 31 18.38 25.63 10.79
C THR A 31 18.26 24.10 10.74
N TYR A 32 17.48 23.53 9.82
CA TYR A 32 17.27 22.10 9.70
C TYR A 32 18.51 21.39 9.12
N ALA A 33 19.08 20.47 9.89
CA ALA A 33 20.11 19.57 9.37
C ALA A 33 19.47 18.54 8.45
N TYR A 34 19.90 18.48 7.20
CA TYR A 34 19.35 17.52 6.22
C TYR A 34 20.39 16.86 5.34
N SER A 35 20.07 15.68 4.86
CA SER A 35 20.84 14.98 3.85
C SER A 35 19.93 14.38 2.76
N ILE A 36 20.52 14.06 1.61
CA ILE A 36 19.81 13.48 0.47
C ILE A 36 20.51 12.17 0.10
N TYR A 37 19.77 11.08 0.19
CA TYR A 37 20.20 9.77 -0.25
C TYR A 37 19.48 9.36 -1.53
N THR A 38 20.20 8.96 -2.56
CA THR A 38 19.61 8.47 -3.81
C THR A 38 19.80 6.96 -3.89
N THR A 39 18.70 6.23 -3.99
CA THR A 39 18.71 4.76 -4.06
C THR A 39 19.32 4.29 -5.40
N LYS A 40 20.04 3.17 -5.34
CA LYS A 40 20.79 2.60 -6.49
C LYS A 40 20.05 1.44 -7.14
N ALA A 41 19.23 0.71 -6.38
CA ALA A 41 18.48 -0.46 -6.83
C ALA A 41 17.26 -0.71 -5.93
N ALA A 42 16.42 -1.67 -6.29
CA ALA A 42 15.37 -2.20 -5.40
C ALA A 42 16.02 -2.79 -4.14
N GLY A 43 15.38 -2.59 -2.99
CA GLY A 43 15.87 -2.99 -1.67
C GLY A 43 16.93 -2.06 -1.06
N ASP A 44 17.42 -1.06 -1.79
CA ASP A 44 18.47 -0.16 -1.28
C ASP A 44 17.91 0.82 -0.23
N ALA A 45 16.65 1.25 -0.38
CA ALA A 45 15.97 2.05 0.64
C ALA A 45 15.81 1.27 1.95
N GLU A 46 15.42 0.01 1.88
CA GLU A 46 15.28 -0.88 3.02
C GLU A 46 16.59 -1.04 3.78
N ARG A 47 17.68 -1.35 3.05
CA ARG A 47 19.01 -1.48 3.61
C ARG A 47 19.47 -0.18 4.29
N PHE A 48 19.37 0.95 3.60
CA PHE A 48 19.82 2.26 4.11
C PHE A 48 19.05 2.68 5.38
N VAL A 49 17.74 2.52 5.40
CA VAL A 49 16.92 2.80 6.58
C VAL A 49 17.30 1.88 7.73
N ARG A 50 17.51 0.57 7.47
CA ARG A 50 17.96 -0.40 8.47
C ARG A 50 19.26 0.05 9.13
N GLU A 51 20.28 0.31 8.34
CA GLU A 51 21.60 0.75 8.82
C GLU A 51 21.52 2.05 9.63
N THR A 52 20.66 2.98 9.20
CA THR A 52 20.47 4.26 9.89
C THR A 52 19.77 4.09 11.24
N CYS A 53 18.74 3.25 11.31
CA CYS A 53 18.02 2.96 12.56
C CYS A 53 18.93 2.21 13.57
N GLU A 54 19.70 1.23 13.09
CA GLU A 54 20.65 0.47 13.91
C GLU A 54 21.78 1.35 14.47
N ALA A 55 22.16 2.40 13.76
CA ALA A 55 23.10 3.40 14.25
C ALA A 55 22.56 4.29 15.38
N GLY A 56 21.28 4.16 15.76
CA GLY A 56 20.65 4.88 16.86
C GLY A 56 20.50 6.39 16.62
N LYS A 57 20.48 6.84 15.37
CA LYS A 57 20.34 8.25 15.03
C LYS A 57 18.89 8.71 15.16
N GLU A 58 18.70 9.92 15.68
CA GLU A 58 17.40 10.60 15.63
C GLU A 58 17.18 11.22 14.25
N VAL A 59 16.36 10.57 13.44
CA VAL A 59 16.12 10.94 12.05
C VAL A 59 14.65 10.87 11.68
N ARG A 60 14.26 11.73 10.72
CA ARG A 60 13.03 11.65 9.95
C ARG A 60 13.36 11.31 8.51
N PHE A 61 12.70 10.32 7.95
CA PHE A 61 12.88 9.91 6.56
C PHE A 61 11.76 10.49 5.69
N TYR A 62 12.12 11.14 4.58
CA TYR A 62 11.16 11.66 3.59
C TYR A 62 11.34 10.88 2.29
N ILE A 63 10.36 10.03 1.98
CA ILE A 63 10.42 9.12 0.84
C ILE A 63 9.95 9.87 -0.42
N CYS A 64 10.89 10.22 -1.29
CA CYS A 64 10.62 10.81 -2.59
C CYS A 64 10.38 9.69 -3.62
N GLY A 65 9.16 9.14 -3.58
CA GLY A 65 8.82 7.92 -4.31
C GLY A 65 7.33 7.67 -4.41
N GLY A 66 6.95 6.42 -4.44
CA GLY A 66 5.58 5.91 -4.37
C GLY A 66 5.42 4.85 -3.29
N ASP A 67 4.30 4.12 -3.32
CA ASP A 67 3.95 3.10 -2.33
C ASP A 67 5.05 2.05 -2.16
N GLY A 68 5.66 1.55 -3.24
CA GLY A 68 6.77 0.59 -3.16
C GLY A 68 8.00 1.14 -2.46
N SER A 69 8.34 2.43 -2.66
CA SER A 69 9.47 3.06 -1.95
C SER A 69 9.18 3.24 -0.46
N LEU A 70 7.93 3.55 -0.10
CA LEU A 70 7.50 3.61 1.30
C LEU A 70 7.52 2.21 1.92
N HIS A 71 7.04 1.20 1.21
CA HIS A 71 7.07 -0.19 1.62
C HIS A 71 8.50 -0.67 1.95
N GLU A 72 9.48 -0.43 1.06
CA GLU A 72 10.88 -0.75 1.33
C GLU A 72 11.39 -0.04 2.59
N ALA A 73 11.15 1.27 2.71
CA ALA A 73 11.65 2.07 3.82
C ALA A 73 11.08 1.61 5.17
N VAL A 74 9.76 1.37 5.24
CA VAL A 74 9.10 0.89 6.48
C VAL A 74 9.59 -0.52 6.84
N ASN A 75 9.81 -1.41 5.86
CA ASN A 75 10.43 -2.72 6.12
C ASN A 75 11.86 -2.61 6.64
N GLY A 76 12.63 -1.60 6.19
CA GLY A 76 13.94 -1.27 6.74
C GLY A 76 13.87 -0.90 8.22
N ALA A 77 12.82 -0.23 8.65
CA ALA A 77 12.61 0.16 10.05
C ALA A 77 11.93 -0.91 10.91
N LYS A 78 11.79 -2.15 10.44
CA LYS A 78 11.19 -3.23 11.23
C LYS A 78 11.93 -3.42 12.56
N GLY A 79 11.19 -3.31 13.67
CA GLY A 79 11.74 -3.34 15.03
C GLY A 79 12.11 -1.95 15.60
N PHE A 80 11.88 -0.88 14.84
CA PHE A 80 12.12 0.51 15.25
C PHE A 80 10.83 1.33 15.13
N PRO A 81 9.85 1.13 16.03
CA PRO A 81 8.51 1.73 15.92
C PRO A 81 8.51 3.27 16.05
N GLN A 82 9.61 3.84 16.54
CA GLN A 82 9.81 5.30 16.62
C GLN A 82 10.26 5.92 15.29
N ALA A 83 10.58 5.12 14.26
CA ALA A 83 11.00 5.65 12.98
C ALA A 83 9.87 6.45 12.32
N GLU A 84 10.18 7.67 11.85
CA GLU A 84 9.23 8.60 11.27
C GLU A 84 9.43 8.71 9.76
N PHE A 85 8.34 8.60 9.01
CA PHE A 85 8.35 8.65 7.55
C PHE A 85 7.39 9.70 7.01
N GLY A 86 7.90 10.63 6.21
CA GLY A 86 7.11 11.47 5.31
C GLY A 86 7.11 10.90 3.88
N LEU A 87 6.14 11.27 3.07
CA LEU A 87 6.06 10.85 1.68
C LEU A 87 5.94 12.04 0.74
N MET A 88 6.88 12.19 -0.18
CA MET A 88 6.80 13.09 -1.34
C MET A 88 6.26 12.28 -2.53
N PRO A 89 4.96 12.29 -2.80
CA PRO A 89 4.28 11.29 -3.65
C PRO A 89 4.49 11.57 -5.14
N VAL A 90 5.56 11.06 -5.71
CA VAL A 90 5.87 11.14 -7.14
C VAL A 90 5.63 9.83 -7.90
N GLY A 91 5.25 8.77 -7.20
CA GLY A 91 4.86 7.48 -7.78
C GLY A 91 3.56 7.54 -8.60
N THR A 92 3.15 6.39 -9.14
CA THR A 92 1.95 6.28 -9.97
C THR A 92 0.66 6.09 -9.14
N GLY A 93 0.68 5.26 -8.09
CA GLY A 93 -0.46 4.98 -7.21
C GLY A 93 -0.58 6.03 -6.13
N ASN A 94 0.40 6.05 -5.25
CA ASN A 94 0.44 6.86 -4.03
C ASN A 94 -0.84 6.67 -3.21
N ASP A 95 -1.16 5.40 -2.98
CA ASP A 95 -2.42 5.02 -2.36
C ASP A 95 -2.39 5.20 -0.84
N PHE A 96 -1.24 4.94 -0.19
CA PHE A 96 -1.11 5.07 1.26
C PHE A 96 -1.43 6.49 1.76
N MET A 97 -0.86 7.53 1.12
CA MET A 97 -1.08 8.91 1.54
C MET A 97 -2.54 9.38 1.41
N ARG A 98 -3.34 8.69 0.56
CA ARG A 98 -4.76 9.03 0.36
C ARG A 98 -5.60 8.82 1.61
N ASN A 99 -5.11 8.03 2.57
CA ASN A 99 -5.76 7.87 3.88
C ASN A 99 -5.69 9.15 4.72
N PHE A 100 -4.80 10.09 4.39
CA PHE A 100 -4.59 11.33 5.14
C PHE A 100 -4.97 12.59 4.35
N GLY A 101 -4.88 12.55 3.01
CA GLY A 101 -5.15 13.75 2.21
C GLY A 101 -4.88 13.58 0.71
N LYS A 102 -4.78 14.69 0.03
CA LYS A 102 -4.54 14.74 -1.41
C LYS A 102 -3.04 14.87 -1.70
N LYS A 103 -2.63 14.43 -2.87
CA LYS A 103 -1.23 14.47 -3.32
C LYS A 103 -0.57 15.86 -3.16
N GLN A 104 -1.29 16.93 -3.44
CA GLN A 104 -0.77 18.30 -3.36
C GLN A 104 -0.37 18.69 -1.95
N ASP A 105 -1.06 18.19 -0.94
CA ASP A 105 -0.86 18.50 0.47
C ASP A 105 0.51 17.99 0.95
N PHE A 106 1.02 16.95 0.31
CA PHE A 106 2.31 16.31 0.62
C PHE A 106 3.49 16.83 -0.21
N MET A 107 3.30 17.82 -1.08
CA MET A 107 4.36 18.30 -1.98
C MET A 107 5.12 19.50 -1.45
N ASP A 108 4.67 20.13 -0.37
CA ASP A 108 5.39 21.20 0.30
C ASP A 108 6.43 20.64 1.27
N ILE A 109 7.70 21.01 1.07
CA ILE A 109 8.82 20.43 1.79
C ILE A 109 8.89 20.95 3.23
N LEU A 110 8.64 22.25 3.44
CA LEU A 110 8.67 22.82 4.79
C LEU A 110 7.51 22.30 5.63
N SER A 111 6.31 22.23 5.07
CA SER A 111 5.16 21.63 5.75
C SER A 111 5.42 20.17 6.17
N GLN A 112 6.15 19.39 5.34
CA GLN A 112 6.57 18.03 5.71
C GLN A 112 7.56 18.03 6.88
N VAL A 113 8.59 18.90 6.82
CA VAL A 113 9.64 18.97 7.85
C VAL A 113 9.09 19.45 9.20
N GLU A 114 8.14 20.38 9.16
CA GLU A 114 7.48 20.97 10.34
C GLU A 114 6.24 20.19 10.80
N GLY A 115 5.87 19.13 10.09
CA GLY A 115 4.71 18.33 10.39
C GLY A 115 4.87 17.45 11.62
N ASP A 116 3.74 17.07 12.22
CA ASP A 116 3.68 16.11 13.31
C ASP A 116 3.57 14.68 12.78
N SER A 117 3.98 13.71 13.58
CA SER A 117 3.88 12.29 13.18
C SER A 117 2.84 11.55 14.00
N VAL A 118 2.07 10.69 13.32
CA VAL A 118 1.05 9.83 13.93
C VAL A 118 1.50 8.36 13.87
N PRO A 119 1.16 7.53 14.87
CA PRO A 119 1.46 6.11 14.84
C PRO A 119 0.63 5.43 13.75
N CYS A 120 1.27 4.51 13.03
CA CYS A 120 0.63 3.68 12.02
C CYS A 120 0.90 2.20 12.27
N ASP A 121 -0.12 1.41 12.09
CA ASP A 121 -0.06 -0.05 12.13
C ASP A 121 0.48 -0.59 10.79
N VAL A 122 0.84 -1.87 10.77
CA VAL A 122 1.14 -2.64 9.56
C VAL A 122 0.61 -4.06 9.70
N ILE A 123 0.46 -4.76 8.59
CA ILE A 123 0.19 -6.21 8.61
C ILE A 123 1.52 -6.93 8.39
N ASP A 124 1.94 -7.78 9.32
CA ASP A 124 3.06 -8.71 9.08
C ASP A 124 2.54 -9.93 8.33
N ILE A 125 3.00 -10.13 7.11
CA ILE A 125 2.74 -11.33 6.33
C ILE A 125 4.03 -12.13 6.20
N ASN A 126 4.12 -13.25 6.91
CA ASN A 126 5.27 -14.16 6.87
C ASN A 126 6.62 -13.45 7.12
N GLY A 127 6.65 -12.44 8.00
CA GLY A 127 7.84 -11.67 8.33
C GLY A 127 8.08 -10.43 7.47
N ARG A 128 7.22 -10.14 6.49
CA ARG A 128 7.25 -8.91 5.67
C ARG A 128 6.13 -7.96 6.06
N TYR A 129 6.42 -6.70 6.31
CA TYR A 129 5.43 -5.68 6.61
C TYR A 129 4.70 -5.23 5.34
N VAL A 130 3.38 -5.20 5.43
CA VAL A 130 2.46 -4.62 4.47
C VAL A 130 1.98 -3.29 5.05
N VAL A 131 2.32 -2.21 4.41
CA VAL A 131 2.05 -0.85 4.92
C VAL A 131 0.61 -0.45 4.65
N ASN A 132 0.11 -0.80 3.47
CA ASN A 132 -1.22 -0.39 3.00
C ASN A 132 -2.14 -1.60 2.84
N MET A 133 -1.89 -2.49 1.89
CA MET A 133 -2.72 -3.71 1.75
C MET A 133 -2.08 -4.82 0.93
N ALA A 134 -2.59 -6.04 1.15
CA ALA A 134 -2.31 -7.20 0.33
C ALA A 134 -3.57 -7.67 -0.38
N ASN A 135 -3.46 -7.94 -1.68
CA ASN A 135 -4.56 -8.40 -2.54
C ASN A 135 -4.26 -9.77 -3.14
N ILE A 136 -5.25 -10.65 -3.16
CA ILE A 136 -5.17 -12.01 -3.67
C ILE A 136 -6.37 -12.27 -4.57
N GLY A 137 -6.16 -12.94 -5.71
CA GLY A 137 -7.21 -13.28 -6.66
C GLY A 137 -7.36 -12.26 -7.78
N PHE A 138 -8.59 -11.90 -8.16
CA PHE A 138 -8.85 -11.16 -9.39
C PHE A 138 -8.08 -9.84 -9.50
N ASP A 139 -8.05 -9.03 -8.47
CA ASP A 139 -7.37 -7.72 -8.46
C ASP A 139 -5.86 -7.87 -8.68
N CYS A 140 -5.25 -8.85 -7.99
CA CYS A 140 -3.83 -9.15 -8.13
C CYS A 140 -3.50 -9.67 -9.54
N GLU A 141 -4.32 -10.55 -10.11
CA GLU A 141 -4.12 -11.08 -11.46
C GLU A 141 -4.25 -9.97 -12.52
N VAL A 142 -5.22 -9.04 -12.35
CA VAL A 142 -5.32 -7.85 -13.21
C VAL A 142 -4.06 -7.00 -13.10
N ALA A 143 -3.56 -6.73 -11.89
CA ALA A 143 -2.34 -5.97 -11.67
C ALA A 143 -1.12 -6.62 -12.35
N ALA A 144 -1.00 -7.96 -12.24
CA ALA A 144 0.03 -8.75 -12.91
C ALA A 144 -0.02 -8.63 -14.44
N GLN A 145 -1.22 -8.68 -15.02
CA GLN A 145 -1.41 -8.49 -16.45
C GLN A 145 -1.07 -7.07 -16.89
N VAL A 146 -1.55 -6.07 -16.16
CA VAL A 146 -1.24 -4.65 -16.45
C VAL A 146 0.26 -4.41 -16.44
N GLY A 147 1.00 -4.99 -15.49
CA GLY A 147 2.46 -4.92 -15.44
C GLY A 147 3.13 -5.43 -16.72
N LYS A 148 2.67 -6.59 -17.23
CA LYS A 148 3.17 -7.17 -18.50
C LYS A 148 2.86 -6.30 -19.73
N TRP A 149 1.65 -5.71 -19.79
CA TRP A 149 1.24 -4.86 -20.91
C TRP A 149 1.92 -3.50 -20.92
N LYS A 150 2.21 -2.91 -19.74
CA LYS A 150 2.95 -1.64 -19.63
C LYS A 150 4.38 -1.71 -20.18
N GLN A 151 4.96 -2.90 -20.27
CA GLN A 151 6.29 -3.10 -20.87
C GLN A 151 6.29 -3.02 -22.40
N LYS A 152 5.11 -3.05 -23.05
CA LYS A 152 4.99 -2.96 -24.51
C LYS A 152 4.99 -1.50 -24.99
N PRO A 153 5.72 -1.16 -26.07
CA PRO A 153 6.01 0.24 -26.44
C PRO A 153 4.80 1.10 -26.79
N PHE A 154 3.66 0.50 -27.14
CA PHE A 154 2.46 1.24 -27.61
C PHE A 154 1.27 1.18 -26.65
N ILE A 155 1.39 0.50 -25.48
CA ILE A 155 0.28 0.29 -24.55
C ILE A 155 0.59 1.02 -23.25
N ARG A 156 -0.09 2.15 -22.99
CA ARG A 156 0.15 2.96 -21.78
C ARG A 156 -1.16 3.34 -21.09
N GLY A 157 -1.07 3.57 -19.77
CA GLY A 157 -2.14 4.14 -18.95
C GLY A 157 -3.43 3.32 -18.94
N PRO A 158 -4.60 3.96 -19.13
CA PRO A 158 -5.91 3.33 -19.02
C PRO A 158 -6.13 2.15 -19.98
N VAL A 159 -5.49 2.17 -21.16
CA VAL A 159 -5.61 1.10 -22.16
C VAL A 159 -4.99 -0.20 -21.65
N ALA A 160 -3.80 -0.13 -21.01
CA ALA A 160 -3.17 -1.30 -20.42
C ALA A 160 -4.04 -1.93 -19.31
N TYR A 161 -4.71 -1.09 -18.53
CA TYR A 161 -5.64 -1.54 -17.49
C TYR A 161 -6.86 -2.25 -18.10
N LEU A 162 -7.51 -1.66 -19.09
CA LEU A 162 -8.67 -2.27 -19.77
C LEU A 162 -8.32 -3.61 -20.42
N ILE A 163 -7.14 -3.70 -21.07
CA ILE A 163 -6.66 -4.97 -21.65
C ILE A 163 -6.40 -6.00 -20.55
N GLY A 164 -5.78 -5.62 -19.43
CA GLY A 164 -5.53 -6.49 -18.30
C GLY A 164 -6.82 -7.04 -17.70
N VAL A 165 -7.82 -6.18 -17.48
CA VAL A 165 -9.16 -6.57 -17.03
C VAL A 165 -9.82 -7.52 -18.03
N ALA A 166 -9.85 -7.20 -19.31
CA ALA A 166 -10.46 -8.03 -20.34
C ALA A 166 -9.78 -9.41 -20.44
N ALA A 167 -8.46 -9.46 -20.37
CA ALA A 167 -7.69 -10.70 -20.38
C ALA A 167 -8.01 -11.60 -19.17
N GLU A 168 -8.15 -11.01 -17.96
CA GLU A 168 -8.55 -11.78 -16.79
C GLU A 168 -10.02 -12.20 -16.81
N PHE A 169 -10.89 -11.37 -17.39
CA PHE A 169 -12.28 -11.77 -17.60
C PHE A 169 -12.46 -12.95 -18.56
N ALA A 170 -11.53 -13.19 -19.48
CA ALA A 170 -11.57 -14.34 -20.39
C ALA A 170 -11.22 -15.67 -19.68
N LYS A 171 -10.51 -15.62 -18.55
CA LYS A 171 -10.07 -16.79 -17.77
C LYS A 171 -11.13 -17.26 -16.77
N PRO A 172 -11.01 -18.50 -16.23
CA PRO A 172 -11.81 -18.93 -15.09
C PRO A 172 -11.55 -18.06 -13.89
N MET A 173 -12.58 -17.33 -13.43
CA MET A 173 -12.47 -16.42 -12.28
C MET A 173 -12.43 -17.18 -10.97
N GLY A 174 -11.73 -16.60 -10.00
CA GLY A 174 -11.69 -17.07 -8.62
C GLY A 174 -10.72 -18.23 -8.37
N ARG A 175 -10.30 -18.33 -7.10
CA ARG A 175 -9.34 -19.33 -6.63
C ARG A 175 -9.90 -20.12 -5.44
N ARG A 176 -9.42 -21.35 -5.24
CA ARG A 176 -9.71 -22.12 -4.01
C ARG A 176 -8.81 -21.59 -2.91
N MET A 177 -9.44 -21.07 -1.86
CA MET A 177 -8.78 -20.52 -0.68
C MET A 177 -9.36 -21.17 0.57
N SER A 178 -8.54 -21.34 1.60
CA SER A 178 -8.95 -21.73 2.93
C SER A 178 -8.42 -20.72 3.93
N PHE A 179 -9.27 -20.33 4.86
CA PHE A 179 -9.00 -19.36 5.91
C PHE A 179 -9.11 -20.05 7.24
N ARG A 180 -8.25 -19.67 8.20
CA ARG A 180 -8.32 -20.05 9.60
C ARG A 180 -8.16 -18.82 10.45
N TRP A 181 -9.10 -18.55 11.33
CA TRP A 181 -9.06 -17.47 12.29
C TRP A 181 -8.50 -17.91 13.64
N THR A 182 -8.18 -16.95 14.52
CA THR A 182 -7.58 -17.20 15.83
C THR A 182 -8.50 -17.98 16.79
N ASP A 183 -9.81 -17.88 16.63
CA ASP A 183 -10.80 -18.63 17.41
C ASP A 183 -10.95 -20.09 16.96
N GLY A 184 -10.17 -20.52 15.95
CA GLY A 184 -10.21 -21.85 15.36
C GLY A 184 -11.28 -22.05 14.27
N THR A 185 -12.12 -21.04 14.03
CA THR A 185 -13.06 -21.13 12.92
C THR A 185 -12.33 -21.22 11.57
N THR A 186 -12.94 -21.90 10.63
CA THR A 186 -12.36 -22.11 9.31
C THR A 186 -13.41 -21.88 8.23
N MET A 187 -12.97 -21.36 7.10
CA MET A 187 -13.78 -21.23 5.89
C MET A 187 -12.98 -21.67 4.69
N ALA A 188 -13.54 -22.51 3.84
CA ALA A 188 -12.90 -22.93 2.60
C ALA A 188 -13.89 -22.88 1.44
N GLY A 189 -13.38 -22.55 0.26
CA GLY A 189 -14.23 -22.45 -0.91
C GLY A 189 -13.51 -21.86 -2.12
N ARG A 190 -14.30 -21.48 -3.13
CA ARG A 190 -13.82 -20.71 -4.28
C ARG A 190 -14.26 -19.27 -4.13
N PHE A 191 -13.29 -18.38 -4.07
CA PHE A 191 -13.49 -16.93 -3.88
C PHE A 191 -12.95 -16.16 -5.07
N LEU A 192 -13.56 -15.02 -5.36
CA LEU A 192 -13.15 -14.12 -6.43
C LEU A 192 -11.87 -13.39 -6.08
N LEU A 193 -11.84 -12.81 -4.89
CA LEU A 193 -10.69 -12.09 -4.34
C LEU A 193 -10.71 -12.11 -2.81
N CYS A 194 -9.56 -11.85 -2.23
CA CYS A 194 -9.37 -11.56 -0.81
C CYS A 194 -8.46 -10.35 -0.67
N THR A 195 -8.86 -9.41 0.17
CA THR A 195 -8.05 -8.23 0.54
C THR A 195 -7.75 -8.29 2.03
N LEU A 196 -6.49 -8.05 2.39
CA LEU A 196 -6.03 -7.82 3.76
C LEU A 196 -5.55 -6.38 3.81
N ALA A 197 -6.29 -5.50 4.46
CA ALA A 197 -6.07 -4.06 4.37
C ALA A 197 -5.75 -3.44 5.73
N ASN A 198 -4.75 -2.57 5.73
CA ASN A 198 -4.43 -1.61 6.77
C ASN A 198 -4.99 -0.24 6.39
N GLY A 199 -4.88 0.16 5.11
CA GLY A 199 -5.44 1.40 4.57
C GLY A 199 -6.60 1.18 3.59
N CYS A 200 -7.30 2.27 3.25
CA CYS A 200 -8.53 2.22 2.45
C CYS A 200 -8.29 1.99 0.95
N PHE A 201 -7.16 2.47 0.41
CA PHE A 201 -7.02 2.67 -1.03
C PHE A 201 -6.01 1.71 -1.68
N CYS A 202 -6.29 1.29 -2.91
CA CYS A 202 -5.37 0.52 -3.74
C CYS A 202 -5.50 0.87 -5.22
N GLY A 203 -4.56 0.39 -6.04
CA GLY A 203 -4.65 0.43 -7.50
C GLY A 203 -4.77 1.83 -8.11
N GLY A 204 -4.29 2.87 -7.42
CA GLY A 204 -4.34 4.26 -7.85
C GLY A 204 -5.66 4.96 -7.49
N GLY A 205 -6.21 4.67 -6.33
CA GLY A 205 -7.33 5.37 -5.72
C GLY A 205 -8.67 4.61 -5.73
N PHE A 206 -8.64 3.29 -5.85
CA PHE A 206 -9.82 2.47 -5.54
C PHE A 206 -9.95 2.32 -4.03
N CYS A 207 -11.07 2.72 -3.45
CA CYS A 207 -11.38 2.57 -2.03
C CYS A 207 -11.93 1.16 -1.76
N SER A 208 -11.03 0.17 -1.80
CA SER A 208 -11.41 -1.24 -1.66
C SER A 208 -11.74 -1.66 -0.24
N SER A 209 -11.25 -0.92 0.75
CA SER A 209 -11.45 -1.20 2.17
C SER A 209 -11.91 0.07 2.91
N PRO A 210 -13.16 0.52 2.68
CA PRO A 210 -13.62 1.85 3.10
C PRO A 210 -13.75 2.04 4.62
N LYS A 211 -13.63 0.97 5.42
CA LYS A 211 -13.69 1.04 6.89
C LYS A 211 -12.33 0.82 7.55
N ALA A 212 -11.26 0.71 6.73
CA ALA A 212 -9.91 0.52 7.24
C ALA A 212 -9.42 1.76 8.00
N ALA A 213 -8.70 1.53 9.10
CA ALA A 213 -8.08 2.57 9.90
C ALA A 213 -6.64 2.16 10.20
N LEU A 214 -5.72 3.11 10.06
CA LEU A 214 -4.27 2.85 10.12
C LEU A 214 -3.72 2.68 11.54
N ASN A 215 -4.56 2.78 12.57
CA ASN A 215 -4.14 2.83 13.98
C ASN A 215 -5.13 2.20 14.96
N ASP A 216 -6.00 1.30 14.50
CA ASP A 216 -6.98 0.62 15.37
C ASP A 216 -6.54 -0.78 15.83
N GLY A 217 -5.35 -1.22 15.41
CA GLY A 217 -4.78 -2.53 15.74
C GLY A 217 -5.46 -3.70 15.05
N LEU A 218 -6.22 -3.45 13.98
CA LEU A 218 -7.00 -4.45 13.27
C LEU A 218 -6.76 -4.34 11.75
N MET A 219 -6.73 -5.47 11.05
CA MET A 219 -6.77 -5.49 9.58
C MET A 219 -8.20 -5.71 9.09
N ASP A 220 -8.59 -4.95 8.10
CA ASP A 220 -9.84 -5.15 7.38
C ASP A 220 -9.70 -6.30 6.39
N VAL A 221 -10.49 -7.34 6.56
CA VAL A 221 -10.48 -8.52 5.71
C VAL A 221 -11.70 -8.53 4.83
N GLY A 222 -11.50 -8.33 3.54
CA GLY A 222 -12.54 -8.38 2.52
C GLY A 222 -12.45 -9.68 1.72
N ILE A 223 -13.44 -10.57 1.86
CA ILE A 223 -13.49 -11.84 1.11
C ILE A 223 -14.71 -11.82 0.20
N VAL A 224 -14.49 -11.85 -1.10
CA VAL A 224 -15.55 -11.80 -2.10
C VAL A 224 -15.82 -13.19 -2.66
N LYS A 225 -17.02 -13.71 -2.43
CA LYS A 225 -17.52 -14.95 -3.04
C LYS A 225 -17.64 -14.78 -4.55
N MET A 226 -17.78 -15.87 -5.28
CA MET A 226 -17.96 -15.82 -6.73
C MET A 226 -19.16 -14.96 -7.12
N ILE A 227 -18.94 -14.02 -8.01
CA ILE A 227 -19.94 -13.08 -8.55
C ILE A 227 -20.00 -13.28 -10.08
N PRO A 228 -21.20 -13.33 -10.70
CA PRO A 228 -21.32 -13.33 -12.15
C PRO A 228 -20.64 -12.10 -12.78
N ARG A 229 -19.92 -12.29 -13.89
CA ARG A 229 -19.13 -11.24 -14.57
C ARG A 229 -19.93 -9.93 -14.80
N LYS A 230 -21.17 -10.03 -15.26
CA LYS A 230 -22.04 -8.86 -15.49
C LYS A 230 -22.29 -8.05 -14.21
N LYS A 231 -22.54 -8.74 -13.07
CA LYS A 231 -22.74 -8.10 -11.77
C LYS A 231 -21.44 -7.47 -11.25
N PHE A 232 -20.30 -8.13 -11.50
CA PHE A 232 -18.99 -7.60 -11.12
C PHE A 232 -18.68 -6.28 -11.84
N ILE A 233 -18.88 -6.22 -13.16
CA ILE A 233 -18.71 -4.98 -13.92
C ILE A 233 -19.62 -3.86 -13.39
N GLY A 234 -20.86 -4.18 -13.08
CA GLY A 234 -21.83 -3.21 -12.57
C GLY A 234 -21.47 -2.64 -11.19
N ILE A 235 -20.70 -3.36 -10.35
CA ILE A 235 -20.31 -2.89 -9.03
C ILE A 235 -18.99 -2.11 -9.02
N LEU A 236 -18.16 -2.20 -10.07
CA LEU A 236 -16.86 -1.54 -10.14
C LEU A 236 -16.86 -0.04 -9.82
N PRO A 237 -17.82 0.79 -10.30
CA PRO A 237 -17.86 2.20 -9.93
C PRO A 237 -18.03 2.41 -8.41
N LYS A 238 -18.88 1.59 -7.78
CA LYS A 238 -19.10 1.63 -6.32
C LYS A 238 -17.89 1.09 -5.56
N TYR A 239 -17.20 0.07 -6.07
CA TYR A 239 -15.95 -0.43 -5.52
C TYR A 239 -14.87 0.65 -5.55
N LYS A 240 -14.81 1.46 -6.62
CA LYS A 240 -13.88 2.57 -6.71
C LYS A 240 -14.11 3.65 -5.65
N THR A 241 -15.37 3.92 -5.30
CA THR A 241 -15.75 4.96 -4.33
C THR A 241 -15.92 4.44 -2.90
N GLY A 242 -15.76 3.14 -2.65
CA GLY A 242 -15.96 2.53 -1.33
C GLY A 242 -17.42 2.26 -0.96
N THR A 243 -18.38 2.69 -1.78
CA THR A 243 -19.84 2.57 -1.49
C THR A 243 -20.41 1.19 -1.85
N TYR A 244 -19.58 0.25 -2.26
CA TYR A 244 -20.03 -1.09 -2.66
C TYR A 244 -20.58 -1.91 -1.49
N LEU A 245 -20.09 -1.67 -0.27
CA LEU A 245 -20.55 -2.38 0.94
C LEU A 245 -22.04 -2.15 1.23
N ASP A 246 -22.60 -1.03 0.81
CA ASP A 246 -24.01 -0.67 1.02
C ASP A 246 -24.96 -1.36 0.02
N THR A 247 -24.42 -2.19 -0.86
CA THR A 247 -25.21 -2.86 -1.89
C THR A 247 -25.75 -4.22 -1.43
N LYS A 248 -26.95 -4.57 -1.91
CA LYS A 248 -27.52 -5.90 -1.68
C LYS A 248 -26.57 -7.02 -2.15
N LEU A 249 -25.82 -6.80 -3.24
CA LEU A 249 -24.85 -7.74 -3.76
C LEU A 249 -23.72 -7.98 -2.76
N ALA A 250 -23.22 -6.93 -2.10
CA ALA A 250 -22.19 -7.08 -1.07
C ALA A 250 -22.71 -7.81 0.15
N ALA A 251 -23.91 -7.50 0.63
CA ALA A 251 -24.52 -8.21 1.76
C ALA A 251 -24.66 -9.73 1.51
N GLU A 252 -24.84 -10.15 0.25
CA GLU A 252 -24.96 -11.58 -0.11
C GLU A 252 -23.59 -12.26 -0.40
N ARG A 253 -22.58 -11.49 -0.86
CA ARG A 253 -21.38 -12.04 -1.50
C ARG A 253 -20.07 -11.59 -0.90
N VAL A 254 -20.07 -10.62 -0.01
CA VAL A 254 -18.85 -10.09 0.62
C VAL A 254 -18.91 -10.38 2.11
N LEU A 255 -17.87 -11.01 2.63
CA LEU A 255 -17.52 -10.98 4.05
C LEU A 255 -16.55 -9.82 4.22
N TYR A 256 -16.88 -8.86 5.08
CA TYR A 256 -16.03 -7.73 5.41
C TYR A 256 -16.01 -7.54 6.91
N GLU A 257 -14.91 -7.91 7.53
CA GLU A 257 -14.76 -7.89 8.99
C GLU A 257 -13.32 -7.54 9.39
N LYS A 258 -13.12 -7.14 10.64
CA LYS A 258 -11.82 -6.78 11.20
C LYS A 258 -11.23 -7.93 12.02
N TYR A 259 -9.95 -8.19 11.82
CA TYR A 259 -9.23 -9.24 12.53
C TYR A 259 -7.83 -8.78 12.93
N ARG A 260 -7.31 -9.34 14.02
CA ARG A 260 -5.89 -9.16 14.41
C ARG A 260 -4.97 -10.14 13.69
N LYS A 261 -5.49 -11.32 13.36
CA LYS A 261 -4.67 -12.40 12.80
C LYS A 261 -5.54 -13.37 12.03
N LEU A 262 -5.00 -13.85 10.93
CA LEU A 262 -5.57 -14.95 10.17
C LEU A 262 -4.48 -15.73 9.44
N GLU A 263 -4.80 -16.98 9.10
CA GLU A 263 -4.02 -17.82 8.19
C GLU A 263 -4.82 -18.05 6.91
N LEU A 264 -4.14 -18.02 5.78
CA LEU A 264 -4.72 -18.25 4.47
C LEU A 264 -3.85 -19.22 3.68
N ALA A 265 -4.47 -20.25 3.11
CA ALA A 265 -3.82 -21.17 2.18
C ALA A 265 -4.58 -21.23 0.86
N VAL A 266 -3.85 -21.49 -0.22
CA VAL A 266 -4.39 -21.72 -1.56
C VAL A 266 -4.05 -23.12 -2.03
N ALA A 267 -4.96 -23.75 -2.80
CA ALA A 267 -4.75 -25.12 -3.27
C ALA A 267 -3.61 -25.26 -4.30
N GLU A 268 -3.35 -24.18 -5.04
CA GLU A 268 -2.28 -24.09 -6.05
C GLU A 268 -1.56 -22.74 -5.87
N PRO A 269 -0.25 -22.62 -6.18
CA PRO A 269 0.46 -21.35 -6.08
C PRO A 269 -0.31 -20.21 -6.73
N ALA A 270 -0.50 -19.13 -5.98
CA ALA A 270 -1.24 -17.96 -6.41
C ALA A 270 -0.41 -16.70 -6.28
N ASN A 271 -0.71 -15.71 -7.11
CA ASN A 271 -0.13 -14.39 -6.96
C ASN A 271 -0.75 -13.66 -5.77
N ILE A 272 0.09 -12.97 -5.03
CA ILE A 272 -0.28 -11.97 -4.02
C ILE A 272 0.37 -10.65 -4.41
N SER A 273 -0.39 -9.57 -4.31
CA SER A 273 0.14 -8.21 -4.43
C SER A 273 0.27 -7.61 -3.04
N ILE A 274 1.48 -7.30 -2.62
CA ILE A 274 1.79 -6.63 -1.34
C ILE A 274 2.22 -5.20 -1.67
N ASP A 275 1.43 -4.21 -1.28
CA ASP A 275 1.67 -2.79 -1.59
C ASP A 275 2.00 -2.52 -3.08
N GLY A 276 1.46 -3.35 -3.98
CA GLY A 276 1.69 -3.28 -5.43
C GLY A 276 2.82 -4.17 -5.96
N GLU A 277 3.62 -4.80 -5.10
CA GLU A 277 4.62 -5.79 -5.49
C GLU A 277 4.01 -7.19 -5.56
N ILE A 278 4.26 -7.89 -6.67
CA ILE A 278 3.66 -9.21 -6.93
C ILE A 278 4.65 -10.31 -6.66
N SER A 279 4.24 -11.26 -5.81
CA SER A 279 4.95 -12.48 -5.51
C SER A 279 4.01 -13.69 -5.54
N GLN A 280 4.55 -14.90 -5.40
CA GLN A 280 3.75 -16.13 -5.31
C GLN A 280 3.76 -16.69 -3.90
N PHE A 281 2.62 -17.28 -3.51
CA PHE A 281 2.47 -17.96 -2.23
C PHE A 281 1.57 -19.20 -2.34
N THR A 282 1.66 -20.08 -1.35
CA THR A 282 0.74 -21.19 -1.11
C THR A 282 0.09 -21.09 0.26
N TYR A 283 0.80 -20.49 1.22
CA TYR A 283 0.36 -20.27 2.58
C TYR A 283 0.88 -18.94 3.09
N LEU A 284 0.05 -18.23 3.82
CA LEU A 284 0.46 -17.04 4.55
C LEU A 284 -0.18 -17.00 5.94
N LYS A 285 0.55 -16.39 6.86
CA LYS A 285 0.09 -15.96 8.18
C LYS A 285 0.14 -14.44 8.19
N ALA A 286 -1.00 -13.81 8.40
CA ALA A 286 -1.13 -12.37 8.53
C ALA A 286 -1.44 -12.00 9.97
N GLU A 287 -0.72 -11.01 10.51
CA GLU A 287 -0.87 -10.54 11.89
C GLU A 287 -0.69 -9.02 11.94
N MET A 288 -1.60 -8.32 12.61
CA MET A 288 -1.46 -6.88 12.85
C MET A 288 -0.32 -6.60 13.81
N VAL A 289 0.50 -5.63 13.47
CA VAL A 289 1.55 -5.05 14.32
C VAL A 289 1.17 -3.60 14.58
N PRO A 290 0.60 -3.32 15.77
CA PRO A 290 0.17 -1.96 16.10
C PRO A 290 1.36 -1.01 16.24
N SER A 291 1.17 0.24 15.82
CA SER A 291 2.14 1.33 15.95
C SER A 291 3.54 0.96 15.48
N ALA A 292 3.62 0.27 14.32
CA ALA A 292 4.87 -0.28 13.79
C ALA A 292 5.86 0.79 13.30
N PHE A 293 5.35 1.96 12.92
CA PHE A 293 6.11 3.13 12.51
C PHE A 293 5.28 4.41 12.75
N ARG A 294 5.86 5.56 12.48
CA ARG A 294 5.16 6.85 12.55
C ARG A 294 5.12 7.51 11.18
N PHE A 295 3.97 8.05 10.79
CA PHE A 295 3.81 8.76 9.52
C PHE A 295 3.68 10.27 9.75
N ILE A 296 4.45 11.05 9.00
CA ILE A 296 4.49 12.52 9.13
C ILE A 296 3.33 13.11 8.33
N ILE A 297 2.48 13.84 9.04
CA ILE A 297 1.39 14.62 8.47
C ILE A 297 1.92 16.04 8.21
N PRO A 298 1.86 16.55 6.98
CA PRO A 298 2.30 17.91 6.67
C PRO A 298 1.60 18.95 7.56
N LYS A 299 2.35 19.94 8.05
CA LYS A 299 1.80 21.02 8.87
C LYS A 299 0.63 21.70 8.17
N GLY A 300 -0.46 21.90 8.88
CA GLY A 300 -1.70 22.49 8.35
C GLY A 300 -2.63 21.52 7.63
N LEU A 301 -2.26 20.26 7.52
CA LEU A 301 -3.18 19.19 7.14
C LEU A 301 -3.77 18.60 8.43
N GLU A 302 -5.06 18.71 8.61
CA GLU A 302 -5.74 18.06 9.73
C GLU A 302 -5.71 16.53 9.55
N ASP A 303 -5.54 15.81 10.65
CA ASP A 303 -5.59 14.35 10.61
C ASP A 303 -6.93 13.92 10.01
N GLY A 304 -6.88 13.26 8.86
CA GLY A 304 -8.09 12.81 8.13
C GLY A 304 -8.85 11.67 8.81
N ALA A 305 -9.02 11.77 10.13
CA ALA A 305 -9.82 10.88 10.95
C ALA A 305 -11.22 11.49 11.15
N GLU A 306 -12.03 11.57 10.07
CA GLU A 306 -13.48 11.62 10.13
C GLU A 306 -14.10 10.43 9.39
#